data_6ccfe34f8f5368632fa175e6d856c909
#
_entry.id   6ccfe34f8f5368632fa175e6d856c909
#
_cell.length_a   1.000
_cell.length_b   1.000
_cell.length_c   1.000
_cell.angle_alpha   90.00
_cell.angle_beta   90.00
_cell.angle_gamma   90.00
#
_symmetry.space_group_name_H-M   'P 1'
#
loop_
_entity.id
_entity.type
_entity.pdbx_description
1 polymer ?
#
loop_
_entity_poly.entity_id
_entity_poly.type
_entity_poly.pdbx_seq_one_letter_code
_entity_poly.pdbx_strand_id
1 'polypeptide(L)'
;RVDIIEKLFAPYGLVRYGVAPDHQKTKNIIKLFNRILEKENVNFFGNIHVSNDITLDFLSDIYDAVIIATGASLDKTLNIQGEELLGVYGSGEFVGWYNDNPEFDYLNPDLNCDTAVIIGNGNVALDCARILSKTETELHGSDISRKTLNLLSKSNIKKIYVIGRRGPQ
;
A
#
# COMPACT_ATOMS: atom_id res chain seq x y z
N ARG A 1 0.25 29.64 -4.72
CA ARG A 1 1.22 28.69 -4.15
C ARG A 1 0.46 27.55 -3.50
N VAL A 2 0.97 26.32 -3.66
CA VAL A 2 0.41 25.12 -3.04
C VAL A 2 1.52 24.42 -2.27
N ASP A 3 1.27 24.14 -1.01
CA ASP A 3 2.16 23.38 -0.16
C ASP A 3 1.49 22.01 0.12
N ILE A 4 2.19 20.93 -0.18
CA ILE A 4 1.74 19.55 0.04
C ILE A 4 2.48 19.03 1.25
N ILE A 5 1.75 18.64 2.27
CA ILE A 5 2.28 18.09 3.53
C ILE A 5 1.97 16.61 3.56
N GLU A 6 2.99 15.80 3.74
CA GLU A 6 2.88 14.34 3.72
C GLU A 6 3.60 13.73 4.93
N LYS A 7 2.95 12.79 5.59
CA LYS A 7 3.49 12.05 6.72
C LYS A 7 4.72 11.22 6.33
N LEU A 8 4.67 10.59 5.17
CA LEU A 8 5.77 9.79 4.64
C LEU A 8 6.84 10.70 4.00
N PHE A 9 8.07 10.21 3.95
CA PHE A 9 9.18 10.94 3.33
C PHE A 9 9.07 11.10 1.81
N ALA A 10 8.22 10.28 1.16
CA ALA A 10 8.07 10.25 -0.29
C ALA A 10 6.61 10.48 -0.70
N PRO A 11 6.38 11.23 -1.80
CA PRO A 11 5.04 11.50 -2.32
C PRO A 11 4.42 10.28 -3.01
N TYR A 12 3.19 10.45 -3.46
CA TYR A 12 2.37 9.60 -4.34
C TYR A 12 1.51 8.58 -3.63
N GLY A 13 1.49 8.51 -2.30
CA GLY A 13 0.54 7.73 -1.52
C GLY A 13 0.28 6.33 -2.11
N LEU A 14 -0.98 6.04 -2.45
CA LEU A 14 -1.38 4.72 -2.98
C LEU A 14 -0.73 4.35 -4.32
N VAL A 15 -0.29 5.29 -5.15
CA VAL A 15 0.41 4.94 -6.40
C VAL A 15 1.75 4.30 -6.09
N ARG A 16 2.42 4.75 -5.03
CA ARG A 16 3.68 4.15 -4.57
C ARG A 16 3.44 2.91 -3.72
N TYR A 17 2.56 3.00 -2.73
CA TYR A 17 2.44 2.02 -1.65
C TYR A 17 1.20 1.13 -1.71
N GLY A 18 0.30 1.34 -2.68
CA GLY A 18 -0.95 0.59 -2.82
C GLY A 18 -1.13 -0.10 -4.17
N VAL A 19 -0.58 0.47 -5.24
CA VAL A 19 -0.57 -0.20 -6.55
C VAL A 19 0.47 -1.32 -6.54
N ALA A 20 0.07 -2.51 -6.98
CA ALA A 20 0.96 -3.68 -6.99
C ALA A 20 2.25 -3.42 -7.78
N PRO A 21 3.41 -3.94 -7.32
CA PRO A 21 4.72 -3.64 -7.88
C PRO A 21 4.89 -4.07 -9.35
N ASP A 22 4.08 -5.00 -9.83
CA ASP A 22 4.07 -5.46 -11.21
C ASP A 22 3.13 -4.65 -12.13
N HIS A 23 2.37 -3.69 -11.60
CA HIS A 23 1.48 -2.82 -12.37
C HIS A 23 2.16 -1.52 -12.83
N GLN A 24 3.30 -1.63 -13.50
CA GLN A 24 4.11 -0.51 -13.95
C GLN A 24 3.36 0.47 -14.85
N LYS A 25 2.41 -0.01 -15.66
CA LYS A 25 1.58 0.87 -16.51
C LYS A 25 0.74 1.83 -15.67
N THR A 26 0.13 1.35 -14.60
CA THR A 26 -0.65 2.18 -13.67
C THR A 26 0.25 3.15 -12.91
N LYS A 27 1.43 2.69 -12.46
CA LYS A 27 2.41 3.52 -11.77
C LYS A 27 3.01 4.63 -12.65
N ASN A 28 2.91 4.56 -13.97
CA ASN A 28 3.39 5.61 -14.88
C ASN A 28 2.73 6.99 -14.66
N ILE A 29 1.59 7.06 -13.97
CA ILE A 29 0.96 8.32 -13.55
C ILE A 29 1.92 9.19 -12.69
N ILE A 30 2.91 8.58 -12.04
CA ILE A 30 3.97 9.28 -11.30
C ILE A 30 4.69 10.31 -12.19
N LYS A 31 4.84 10.03 -13.48
CA LYS A 31 5.46 10.97 -14.43
C LYS A 31 4.67 12.28 -14.55
N LEU A 32 3.33 12.20 -14.46
CA LEU A 32 2.48 13.39 -14.44
C LEU A 32 2.60 14.11 -13.09
N PHE A 33 2.58 13.37 -12.00
CA PHE A 33 2.71 13.94 -10.66
C PHE A 33 4.07 14.64 -10.46
N ASN A 34 5.17 14.07 -10.99
CA ASN A 34 6.47 14.72 -10.99
C ASN A 34 6.40 16.11 -11.63
N ARG A 35 5.81 16.21 -12.83
CA ARG A 35 5.66 17.50 -13.51
C ARG A 35 4.86 18.53 -12.72
N ILE A 36 3.94 18.06 -11.86
CA ILE A 36 3.18 18.94 -10.98
C ILE A 36 4.04 19.40 -9.81
N LEU A 37 4.78 18.48 -9.18
CA LEU A 37 5.66 18.79 -8.06
C LEU A 37 6.86 19.67 -8.45
N GLU A 38 7.28 19.61 -9.71
CA GLU A 38 8.37 20.43 -10.24
C GLU A 38 7.98 21.87 -10.57
N LYS A 39 6.68 22.25 -10.43
CA LYS A 39 6.25 23.61 -10.67
C LYS A 39 6.74 24.55 -9.57
N GLU A 40 7.19 25.75 -9.92
CA GLU A 40 7.73 26.74 -9.00
C GLU A 40 6.75 27.17 -7.89
N ASN A 41 5.46 27.02 -8.11
CA ASN A 41 4.43 27.37 -7.13
C ASN A 41 3.94 26.18 -6.29
N VAL A 42 4.57 25.01 -6.40
CA VAL A 42 4.24 23.80 -5.65
C VAL A 42 5.44 23.40 -4.78
N ASN A 43 5.23 23.18 -3.50
CA ASN A 43 6.24 22.67 -2.58
C ASN A 43 5.76 21.35 -1.99
N PHE A 44 6.68 20.45 -1.76
CA PHE A 44 6.44 19.18 -1.08
C PHE A 44 7.23 19.13 0.23
N PHE A 45 6.52 18.88 1.31
CA PHE A 45 7.08 18.72 2.66
C PHE A 45 6.76 17.30 3.14
N GLY A 46 7.69 16.40 2.97
CA GLY A 46 7.59 15.03 3.47
C GLY A 46 8.06 14.90 4.90
N ASN A 47 7.70 13.79 5.53
CA ASN A 47 8.06 13.46 6.91
C ASN A 47 7.51 14.46 7.92
N ILE A 48 6.30 14.98 7.67
CA ILE A 48 5.58 15.88 8.58
C ILE A 48 4.21 15.27 8.88
N HIS A 49 4.00 14.88 10.11
CA HIS A 49 2.74 14.31 10.57
C HIS A 49 1.86 15.40 11.18
N VAL A 50 0.77 15.74 10.48
CA VAL A 50 -0.26 16.66 11.01
C VAL A 50 -0.90 16.03 12.25
N SER A 51 -1.07 16.78 13.29
CA SER A 51 -1.44 16.46 14.66
C SER A 51 -0.27 16.13 15.61
N ASN A 52 0.88 15.66 15.09
CA ASN A 52 2.06 15.41 15.93
C ASN A 52 3.09 16.55 15.81
N ASP A 53 3.48 16.86 14.56
CA ASP A 53 4.53 17.87 14.31
C ASP A 53 3.94 19.27 14.13
N ILE A 54 2.77 19.35 13.50
CA ILE A 54 2.01 20.59 13.29
C ILE A 54 0.53 20.34 13.52
N THR A 55 -0.20 21.37 13.96
CA THR A 55 -1.65 21.26 14.17
C THR A 55 -2.45 21.72 12.95
N LEU A 56 -3.69 21.25 12.84
CA LEU A 56 -4.60 21.73 11.81
C LEU A 56 -4.97 23.21 12.01
N ASP A 57 -5.08 23.66 13.26
CA ASP A 57 -5.34 25.05 13.58
C ASP A 57 -4.21 25.95 13.07
N PHE A 58 -2.95 25.58 13.33
CA PHE A 58 -1.80 26.30 12.79
C PHE A 58 -1.85 26.40 11.25
N LEU A 59 -2.19 25.31 10.56
CA LEU A 59 -2.34 25.33 9.10
C LEU A 59 -3.47 26.26 8.66
N SER A 60 -4.59 26.26 9.38
CA SER A 60 -5.74 27.12 9.07
C SER A 60 -5.45 28.61 9.29
N ASP A 61 -4.52 28.93 10.18
CA ASP A 61 -4.09 30.32 10.45
C ASP A 61 -3.16 30.88 9.37
N ILE A 62 -2.38 30.01 8.72
CA ILE A 62 -1.36 30.47 7.75
C ILE A 62 -1.71 30.26 6.29
N TYR A 63 -2.74 29.45 5.98
CA TYR A 63 -3.21 29.18 4.61
C TYR A 63 -4.63 29.67 4.38
N ASP A 64 -4.91 30.19 3.19
CA ASP A 64 -6.25 30.62 2.77
C ASP A 64 -7.22 29.43 2.67
N ALA A 65 -6.72 28.24 2.41
CA ALA A 65 -7.49 27.01 2.34
C ALA A 65 -6.65 25.80 2.69
N VAL A 66 -7.23 24.86 3.43
CA VAL A 66 -6.63 23.56 3.77
C VAL A 66 -7.49 22.45 3.21
N ILE A 67 -6.88 21.57 2.41
CA ILE A 67 -7.55 20.40 1.82
C ILE A 67 -7.04 19.15 2.54
N ILE A 68 -7.92 18.43 3.22
CA ILE A 68 -7.60 17.16 3.88
C ILE A 68 -7.78 16.04 2.87
N ALA A 69 -6.66 15.42 2.45
CA ALA A 69 -6.64 14.36 1.45
C ALA A 69 -5.76 13.18 1.93
N THR A 70 -5.87 12.83 3.21
CA THR A 70 -4.99 11.87 3.91
C THR A 70 -5.27 10.40 3.59
N GLY A 71 -6.31 10.10 2.83
CA GLY A 71 -6.71 8.73 2.50
C GLY A 71 -7.33 7.99 3.69
N ALA A 72 -7.37 6.67 3.60
CA ALA A 72 -7.83 5.77 4.66
C ALA A 72 -6.67 4.85 5.06
N SER A 73 -6.18 5.01 6.27
CA SER A 73 -5.00 4.29 6.78
C SER A 73 -5.33 2.97 7.49
N LEU A 74 -6.60 2.73 7.82
CA LEU A 74 -7.03 1.56 8.56
C LEU A 74 -7.84 0.61 7.70
N ASP A 75 -7.54 -0.68 7.82
CA ASP A 75 -8.35 -1.74 7.27
C ASP A 75 -9.69 -1.85 8.00
N LYS A 76 -10.72 -2.24 7.27
CA LYS A 76 -12.03 -2.53 7.88
C LYS A 76 -12.03 -3.90 8.52
N THR A 77 -12.49 -3.98 9.75
CA THR A 77 -12.77 -5.25 10.42
C THR A 77 -13.99 -5.92 9.80
N LEU A 78 -13.95 -7.22 9.66
CA LEU A 78 -15.07 -8.03 9.18
C LEU A 78 -16.00 -8.47 10.33
N ASN A 79 -15.51 -8.40 11.57
CA ASN A 79 -16.17 -8.87 12.78
C ASN A 79 -16.57 -10.35 12.68
N ILE A 80 -15.66 -11.18 12.19
CA ILE A 80 -15.82 -12.63 12.12
C ILE A 80 -14.86 -13.32 13.09
N GLN A 81 -15.25 -14.47 13.57
CA GLN A 81 -14.42 -15.27 14.47
C GLN A 81 -13.10 -15.65 13.78
N GLY A 82 -11.98 -15.43 14.45
CA GLY A 82 -10.65 -15.75 13.96
C GLY A 82 -9.96 -14.62 13.20
N GLU A 83 -10.59 -13.46 13.04
CA GLU A 83 -9.96 -12.30 12.39
C GLU A 83 -8.71 -11.81 13.13
N GLU A 84 -8.66 -12.05 14.43
CA GLU A 84 -7.59 -11.69 15.35
C GLU A 84 -6.45 -12.73 15.44
N LEU A 85 -6.53 -13.82 14.71
CA LEU A 85 -5.53 -14.88 14.76
C LEU A 85 -4.22 -14.49 14.09
N LEU A 86 -3.12 -15.09 14.56
CA LEU A 86 -1.82 -14.95 13.91
C LEU A 86 -1.89 -15.47 12.47
N GLY A 87 -1.28 -14.72 11.54
CA GLY A 87 -1.30 -15.04 10.12
C GLY A 87 -2.53 -14.48 9.38
N VAL A 88 -3.41 -13.75 10.07
CA VAL A 88 -4.47 -12.97 9.46
C VAL A 88 -4.00 -11.51 9.34
N TYR A 89 -4.10 -10.96 8.14
CA TYR A 89 -3.62 -9.62 7.81
C TYR A 89 -4.71 -8.82 7.12
N GLY A 90 -4.80 -7.55 7.46
CA GLY A 90 -5.60 -6.60 6.71
C GLY A 90 -5.02 -6.39 5.31
N SER A 91 -5.88 -6.08 4.35
CA SER A 91 -5.43 -5.91 2.96
C SER A 91 -4.52 -4.71 2.77
N GLY A 92 -4.76 -3.62 3.49
CA GLY A 92 -3.95 -2.41 3.42
C GLY A 92 -2.55 -2.62 3.98
N GLU A 93 -2.42 -3.28 5.13
CA GLU A 93 -1.12 -3.58 5.72
C GLU A 93 -0.33 -4.60 4.88
N PHE A 94 -0.99 -5.64 4.34
CA PHE A 94 -0.33 -6.63 3.50
C PHE A 94 0.15 -6.03 2.17
N VAL A 95 -0.68 -5.18 1.54
CA VAL A 95 -0.32 -4.42 0.33
C VAL A 95 0.80 -3.43 0.61
N GLY A 96 0.73 -2.72 1.74
CA GLY A 96 1.79 -1.83 2.19
C GLY A 96 3.10 -2.57 2.41
N TRP A 97 3.05 -3.76 3.03
CA TRP A 97 4.22 -4.60 3.25
C TRP A 97 4.94 -4.97 1.92
N TYR A 98 4.21 -5.49 0.92
CA TYR A 98 4.89 -5.87 -0.32
C TYR A 98 5.29 -4.69 -1.21
N ASN A 99 4.81 -3.50 -0.90
CA ASN A 99 5.23 -2.24 -1.55
C ASN A 99 6.26 -1.45 -0.72
N ASP A 100 6.84 -2.04 0.33
CA ASP A 100 7.82 -1.39 1.23
C ASP A 100 7.32 -0.05 1.81
N ASN A 101 6.04 0.01 2.21
CA ASN A 101 5.56 1.14 2.97
C ASN A 101 6.21 1.12 4.36
N PRO A 102 6.91 2.20 4.78
CA PRO A 102 7.59 2.24 6.07
C PRO A 102 6.68 2.01 7.27
N GLU A 103 5.38 2.32 7.16
CA GLU A 103 4.41 2.10 8.22
C GLU A 103 4.15 0.60 8.50
N PHE A 104 4.49 -0.28 7.56
CA PHE A 104 4.29 -1.72 7.65
C PHE A 104 5.61 -2.52 7.60
N ASP A 105 6.75 -1.87 7.84
CA ASP A 105 8.07 -2.53 7.87
C ASP A 105 8.21 -3.56 9.00
N TYR A 106 7.38 -3.43 10.04
CA TYR A 106 7.27 -4.40 11.14
C TYR A 106 6.63 -5.71 10.71
N LEU A 107 5.86 -5.73 9.60
CA LEU A 107 5.14 -6.90 9.16
C LEU A 107 6.12 -7.94 8.59
N ASN A 108 5.99 -9.16 9.08
CA ASN A 108 6.77 -10.31 8.62
C ASN A 108 5.84 -11.50 8.40
N PRO A 109 5.10 -11.54 7.28
CA PRO A 109 4.16 -12.61 7.00
C PRO A 109 4.87 -13.97 6.97
N ASP A 110 4.32 -14.93 7.69
CA ASP A 110 4.78 -16.32 7.60
C ASP A 110 4.23 -16.96 6.31
N LEU A 111 5.09 -17.08 5.31
CA LEU A 111 4.76 -17.71 4.03
C LEU A 111 5.15 -19.20 3.99
N ASN A 112 5.54 -19.78 5.12
CA ASN A 112 5.87 -21.19 5.27
C ASN A 112 4.62 -22.04 5.54
N CYS A 113 3.61 -21.86 4.69
CA CYS A 113 2.36 -22.61 4.74
C CYS A 113 1.99 -23.12 3.35
N ASP A 114 1.22 -24.21 3.28
CA ASP A 114 0.80 -24.79 1.98
C ASP A 114 -0.35 -24.00 1.32
N THR A 115 -1.11 -23.25 2.10
CA THR A 115 -2.35 -22.64 1.61
C THR A 115 -2.49 -21.21 2.14
N ALA A 116 -2.79 -20.29 1.24
CA ALA A 116 -3.24 -18.94 1.57
C ALA A 116 -4.74 -18.78 1.24
N VAL A 117 -5.44 -18.00 2.04
CA VAL A 117 -6.85 -17.67 1.84
C VAL A 117 -6.99 -16.15 1.77
N ILE A 118 -7.65 -15.67 0.74
CA ILE A 118 -7.91 -14.25 0.53
C ILE A 118 -9.42 -14.04 0.58
N ILE A 119 -9.87 -13.22 1.52
CA ILE A 119 -11.28 -12.90 1.69
C ILE A 119 -11.59 -11.62 0.91
N GLY A 120 -12.32 -11.76 -0.16
CA GLY A 120 -12.65 -10.71 -1.12
C GLY A 120 -12.32 -11.14 -2.55
N ASN A 121 -12.96 -10.52 -3.53
CA ASN A 121 -12.73 -10.75 -4.96
C ASN A 121 -12.61 -9.44 -5.76
N GLY A 122 -12.25 -8.35 -5.08
CA GLY A 122 -11.93 -7.07 -5.71
C GLY A 122 -10.49 -7.02 -6.24
N ASN A 123 -10.13 -5.90 -6.86
CA ASN A 123 -8.79 -5.71 -7.45
C ASN A 123 -7.65 -5.98 -6.47
N VAL A 124 -7.77 -5.51 -5.22
CA VAL A 124 -6.75 -5.72 -4.18
C VAL A 124 -6.59 -7.20 -3.85
N ALA A 125 -7.70 -7.93 -3.72
CA ALA A 125 -7.66 -9.37 -3.46
C ALA A 125 -6.97 -10.13 -4.59
N LEU A 126 -7.24 -9.76 -5.84
CA LEU A 126 -6.60 -10.34 -7.03
C LEU A 126 -5.11 -9.97 -7.11
N ASP A 127 -4.75 -8.75 -6.70
CA ASP A 127 -3.35 -8.33 -6.62
C ASP A 127 -2.60 -9.14 -5.57
N CYS A 128 -3.16 -9.33 -4.37
CA CYS A 128 -2.57 -10.18 -3.34
C CYS A 128 -2.38 -11.63 -3.81
N ALA A 129 -3.41 -12.20 -4.44
CA ALA A 129 -3.33 -13.56 -4.98
C ALA A 129 -2.23 -13.68 -6.04
N ARG A 130 -2.15 -12.71 -6.93
CA ARG A 130 -1.15 -12.68 -8.01
C ARG A 130 0.27 -12.53 -7.47
N ILE A 131 0.50 -11.62 -6.53
CA ILE A 131 1.83 -11.41 -5.93
C ILE A 131 2.27 -12.66 -5.17
N LEU A 132 1.39 -13.32 -4.42
CA LEU A 132 1.69 -14.57 -3.72
C LEU A 132 1.94 -15.76 -4.65
N SER A 133 1.37 -15.74 -5.87
CA SER A 133 1.49 -16.84 -6.84
C SER A 133 2.68 -16.72 -7.78
N LYS A 134 3.26 -15.53 -7.91
CA LYS A 134 4.36 -15.27 -8.86
C LYS A 134 5.71 -15.76 -8.35
N THR A 135 6.47 -16.28 -9.28
CA THR A 135 7.87 -16.62 -9.07
C THR A 135 8.76 -15.37 -9.06
N GLU A 136 9.98 -15.51 -8.53
CA GLU A 136 10.99 -14.44 -8.56
C GLU A 136 11.22 -13.93 -10.00
N THR A 137 11.30 -14.83 -10.97
CA THR A 137 11.50 -14.47 -12.39
C THR A 137 10.35 -13.63 -12.94
N GLU A 138 9.11 -13.93 -12.56
CA GLU A 138 7.93 -13.17 -13.00
C GLU A 138 7.79 -11.81 -12.33
N LEU A 139 8.39 -11.65 -11.15
CA LEU A 139 8.47 -10.36 -10.46
C LEU A 139 9.71 -9.55 -10.86
N HIS A 140 10.61 -10.15 -11.62
CA HIS A 140 11.78 -9.45 -12.12
C HIS A 140 11.37 -8.31 -13.06
N GLY A 141 11.88 -7.11 -12.81
CA GLY A 141 11.50 -5.91 -13.57
C GLY A 141 10.30 -5.15 -13.01
N SER A 142 9.69 -5.65 -11.94
CA SER A 142 8.76 -4.87 -11.11
C SER A 142 9.53 -3.96 -10.15
N ASP A 143 8.86 -3.10 -9.41
CA ASP A 143 9.48 -2.27 -8.37
C ASP A 143 9.41 -2.90 -6.96
N ILE A 144 9.23 -4.22 -6.91
CA ILE A 144 9.25 -4.97 -5.65
C ILE A 144 10.65 -4.92 -5.02
N SER A 145 10.70 -4.75 -3.70
CA SER A 145 11.98 -4.70 -3.01
C SER A 145 12.67 -6.06 -2.95
N ARG A 146 13.99 -6.04 -2.80
CA ARG A 146 14.76 -7.27 -2.57
C ARG A 146 14.35 -8.00 -1.29
N LYS A 147 13.98 -7.25 -0.23
CA LYS A 147 13.52 -7.81 1.05
C LYS A 147 12.27 -8.66 0.82
N THR A 148 11.26 -8.07 0.21
CA THR A 148 9.98 -8.75 -0.07
C THR A 148 10.14 -9.87 -1.08
N LEU A 149 10.91 -9.65 -2.15
CA LEU A 149 11.20 -10.69 -3.15
C LEU A 149 11.87 -11.92 -2.54
N ASN A 150 12.85 -11.73 -1.66
CA ASN A 150 13.51 -12.82 -0.94
C ASN A 150 12.57 -13.61 -0.01
N LEU A 151 11.55 -12.97 0.56
CA LEU A 151 10.54 -13.65 1.35
C LEU A 151 9.57 -14.45 0.46
N LEU A 152 9.11 -13.85 -0.62
CA LEU A 152 8.22 -14.51 -1.58
C LEU A 152 8.91 -15.71 -2.27
N SER A 153 10.18 -15.61 -2.62
CA SER A 153 10.93 -16.70 -3.26
C SER A 153 11.11 -17.94 -2.36
N LYS A 154 10.97 -17.76 -1.04
CA LYS A 154 11.03 -18.85 -0.05
C LYS A 154 9.64 -19.32 0.37
N SER A 155 8.59 -18.81 -0.23
CA SER A 155 7.21 -19.19 0.07
C SER A 155 6.97 -20.67 -0.26
N ASN A 156 6.28 -21.37 0.65
CA ASN A 156 5.83 -22.74 0.44
C ASN A 156 4.37 -22.83 0.01
N ILE A 157 3.73 -21.70 -0.28
CA ILE A 157 2.32 -21.64 -0.69
C ILE A 157 2.14 -22.34 -2.02
N LYS A 158 1.28 -23.35 -2.04
CA LYS A 158 0.92 -24.18 -3.23
C LYS A 158 -0.49 -23.92 -3.69
N LYS A 159 -1.36 -23.41 -2.79
CA LYS A 159 -2.77 -23.16 -3.07
C LYS A 159 -3.16 -21.78 -2.56
N ILE A 160 -3.92 -21.07 -3.37
CA ILE A 160 -4.50 -19.78 -2.98
C ILE A 160 -5.99 -19.85 -3.24
N TYR A 161 -6.79 -19.67 -2.19
CA TYR A 161 -8.23 -19.56 -2.28
C TYR A 161 -8.64 -18.10 -2.23
N VAL A 162 -9.43 -17.67 -3.20
CA VAL A 162 -10.04 -16.34 -3.22
C VAL A 162 -11.53 -16.52 -2.94
N ILE A 163 -11.99 -16.04 -1.80
CA ILE A 163 -13.36 -16.25 -1.32
C ILE A 163 -14.13 -14.94 -1.45
N GLY A 164 -15.11 -14.92 -2.34
CA GLY A 164 -16.01 -13.79 -2.54
C GLY A 164 -17.41 -14.07 -2.00
N ARG A 165 -18.05 -13.03 -1.45
CA ARG A 165 -19.46 -13.11 -1.02
C ARG A 165 -20.42 -13.30 -2.19
N ARG A 166 -20.06 -12.84 -3.38
CA ARG A 166 -20.82 -13.02 -4.62
C ARG A 166 -20.07 -13.97 -5.53
N GLY A 167 -20.79 -14.84 -6.24
CA GLY A 167 -20.21 -15.68 -7.30
C GLY A 167 -19.62 -14.86 -8.44
N PRO A 168 -18.92 -15.53 -9.37
CA PRO A 168 -18.45 -14.88 -10.60
C PRO A 168 -19.68 -14.32 -11.37
N GLN A 169 -19.54 -13.07 -11.79
CA GLN A 169 -20.52 -12.38 -12.64
C GLN A 169 -20.10 -12.50 -14.09
#